data_dd40858cc129ebef21909f207b4e7226
#
_entry.id   dd40858cc129ebef21909f207b4e7226
#
_cell.length_a   1.000
_cell.length_b   1.000
_cell.length_c   1.000
_cell.angle_alpha   90.00
_cell.angle_beta   90.00
_cell.angle_gamma   90.00
#
_symmetry.space_group_name_H-M   'P 1'
#
loop_
_entity.id
_entity.type
_entity.pdbx_description
1 polymer ?
#
loop_
_entity_poly.entity_id
_entity_poly.type
_entity_poly.pdbx_seq_one_letter_code
_entity_poly.pdbx_strand_id
1 'polypeptide(L)'
;MRQHTMFKRLLSGALALSLALTLAPAAAAAELSDVPAGAWYAKAVNYCHERELLLAGEDGLFAPEEPLTRSMVAHALYLLADRPEVDLTPEEFESGEEAKQGDGKEEETQPPEPVSPFLDVPLDAPDADAIFWSWQQGFVDGYDDGRFGPDDLVTREQLSVILWRSMGSKLPQVSARFEDRPSIARWAINGVEWAHEQGLISGKPGNRFDPQGTATRAEGAAILMRYDQAFLHPSETETPEPGPLLPNAYDSEGFSIQNGFLTYQGDAPCYIGVDVSSHQKEIDWARVAASGVQFAMVRVGYRGYSVGSINKDAYFDQNIQGALDNGLAVGVYFFSQATSVEEAEEEALQTLAWIEGYDITYPVVFDWEQVDQDSSRTKDAEGKTTTECAQTFCSMVEEAGYTAMTYGSPSKIYAGGLQLEELTQYPFWLAHYTRDWAPSSFRYHYHMWQYSSSGEVDGIEGRVDLDLCLTDWSTWNQP
;
A
#
# COMPACT_ATOMS: atom_id res chain seq x y z
N MET A 1 -12.84 -10.21 -30.67
CA MET A 1 -11.99 -11.29 -30.16
C MET A 1 -10.50 -11.14 -30.54
N ARG A 2 -10.07 -10.00 -31.14
CA ARG A 2 -8.68 -9.71 -31.53
C ARG A 2 -7.96 -8.65 -30.67
N GLN A 3 -8.67 -7.92 -29.81
CA GLN A 3 -8.12 -6.79 -29.02
C GLN A 3 -7.48 -7.21 -27.70
N HIS A 4 -7.85 -8.35 -27.10
CA HIS A 4 -7.28 -8.77 -25.80
C HIS A 4 -5.84 -9.31 -25.82
N THR A 5 -5.23 -9.42 -27.00
CA THR A 5 -3.87 -9.96 -27.16
C THR A 5 -2.81 -8.85 -27.27
N MET A 6 -3.21 -7.59 -27.40
CA MET A 6 -2.27 -6.50 -27.68
C MET A 6 -1.54 -6.01 -26.44
N PHE A 7 -2.23 -5.86 -25.32
CA PHE A 7 -1.59 -5.44 -24.06
C PHE A 7 -0.56 -6.47 -23.54
N LYS A 8 -0.86 -7.77 -23.68
CA LYS A 8 0.12 -8.84 -23.40
C LYS A 8 1.27 -8.92 -24.40
N ARG A 9 1.12 -8.37 -25.61
CA ARG A 9 2.21 -8.35 -26.61
C ARG A 9 3.13 -7.15 -26.47
N LEU A 10 2.67 -6.04 -25.89
CA LEU A 10 3.53 -4.90 -25.53
C LEU A 10 4.48 -5.25 -24.37
N LEU A 11 4.03 -6.07 -23.42
CA LEU A 11 4.87 -6.61 -22.33
C LEU A 11 5.93 -7.63 -22.80
N SER A 12 5.76 -8.27 -23.98
CA SER A 12 6.70 -9.28 -24.48
C SER A 12 7.74 -8.75 -25.46
N GLY A 13 7.70 -7.47 -25.82
CA GLY A 13 8.57 -6.85 -26.83
C GLY A 13 9.78 -6.07 -26.29
N ALA A 14 9.86 -5.84 -24.99
CA ALA A 14 10.90 -5.00 -24.37
C ALA A 14 12.11 -5.78 -23.86
N LEU A 15 12.49 -6.90 -24.48
CA LEU A 15 13.76 -7.54 -24.18
C LEU A 15 14.75 -7.29 -25.36
N ALA A 16 15.76 -6.49 -25.07
CA ALA A 16 16.95 -6.21 -25.83
C ALA A 16 16.99 -4.86 -26.60
N LEU A 17 17.22 -3.77 -25.89
CA LEU A 17 18.19 -2.76 -26.34
C LEU A 17 18.79 -2.06 -25.10
N SER A 18 19.93 -2.53 -24.67
CA SER A 18 20.79 -1.84 -23.71
C SER A 18 21.37 -0.59 -24.39
N LEU A 19 20.70 0.54 -24.29
CA LEU A 19 21.28 1.83 -24.58
C LEU A 19 21.85 2.40 -23.29
N ALA A 20 23.17 2.56 -23.26
CA ALA A 20 23.87 3.27 -22.20
C ALA A 20 23.35 4.71 -22.14
N LEU A 21 22.39 4.98 -21.28
CA LEU A 21 22.01 6.33 -20.89
C LEU A 21 23.11 6.86 -19.98
N THR A 22 23.85 7.85 -20.46
CA THR A 22 24.72 8.69 -19.63
C THR A 22 23.85 9.37 -18.59
N LEU A 23 24.05 9.00 -17.31
CA LEU A 23 23.44 9.69 -16.18
C LEU A 23 23.78 11.18 -16.24
N ALA A 24 22.84 11.99 -16.69
CA ALA A 24 22.79 13.38 -16.28
C ALA A 24 22.48 13.39 -14.78
N PRO A 25 23.11 14.28 -13.96
CA PRO A 25 22.76 14.37 -12.55
C PRO A 25 21.25 14.67 -12.47
N ALA A 26 20.52 13.81 -11.75
CA ALA A 26 19.13 14.06 -11.44
C ALA A 26 19.06 15.46 -10.79
N ALA A 27 18.37 16.39 -11.41
CA ALA A 27 17.96 17.61 -10.73
C ALA A 27 17.17 17.13 -9.52
N ALA A 28 17.59 17.50 -8.31
CA ALA A 28 16.84 17.19 -7.10
C ALA A 28 15.39 17.62 -7.38
N ALA A 29 14.46 16.67 -7.32
CA ALA A 29 13.06 16.97 -7.45
C ALA A 29 12.73 18.07 -6.44
N ALA A 30 12.09 19.15 -6.87
CA ALA A 30 11.74 20.24 -5.96
C ALA A 30 10.80 19.65 -4.90
N GLU A 31 11.16 19.77 -3.63
CA GLU A 31 10.33 19.32 -2.52
C GLU A 31 8.97 20.02 -2.64
N LEU A 32 7.91 19.22 -2.69
CA LEU A 32 6.54 19.71 -2.73
C LEU A 32 6.19 20.28 -1.34
N SER A 33 6.08 21.60 -1.23
CA SER A 33 5.98 22.30 0.06
C SER A 33 4.69 22.00 0.84
N ASP A 34 3.68 21.47 0.17
CA ASP A 34 2.40 21.06 0.73
C ASP A 34 2.28 19.55 0.97
N VAL A 35 3.39 18.82 0.82
CA VAL A 35 3.47 17.37 1.07
C VAL A 35 4.43 17.13 2.23
N PRO A 36 3.94 17.05 3.48
CA PRO A 36 4.78 16.74 4.64
C PRO A 36 5.47 15.40 4.48
N ALA A 37 6.77 15.31 4.76
CA ALA A 37 7.56 14.09 4.59
C ALA A 37 7.01 12.89 5.39
N GLY A 38 6.31 13.13 6.51
CA GLY A 38 5.66 12.09 7.31
C GLY A 38 4.20 11.80 6.94
N ALA A 39 3.66 12.41 5.89
CA ALA A 39 2.29 12.13 5.47
C ALA A 39 2.22 10.72 4.84
N TRP A 40 1.16 9.97 5.12
CA TRP A 40 0.94 8.62 4.61
C TRP A 40 1.03 8.51 3.07
N TYR A 41 0.72 9.62 2.39
CA TYR A 41 0.76 9.72 0.93
C TYR A 41 2.08 10.24 0.36
N ALA A 42 3.03 10.68 1.20
CA ALA A 42 4.22 11.40 0.74
C ALA A 42 5.04 10.59 -0.28
N LYS A 43 5.29 9.31 -0.01
CA LYS A 43 6.00 8.41 -0.94
C LYS A 43 5.26 8.27 -2.27
N ALA A 44 3.96 8.04 -2.21
CA ALA A 44 3.14 7.85 -3.41
C ALA A 44 3.03 9.13 -4.25
N VAL A 45 2.92 10.29 -3.58
CA VAL A 45 2.91 11.60 -4.25
C VAL A 45 4.23 11.86 -4.94
N ASN A 46 5.36 11.66 -4.25
CA ASN A 46 6.70 11.83 -4.84
C ASN A 46 6.89 10.85 -6.03
N TYR A 47 6.50 9.59 -5.86
CA TYR A 47 6.52 8.58 -6.91
C TYR A 47 5.77 9.03 -8.17
N CYS A 48 4.53 9.50 -8.01
CA CYS A 48 3.71 9.95 -9.12
C CYS A 48 4.23 11.25 -9.73
N HIS A 49 4.75 12.17 -8.90
CA HIS A 49 5.29 13.45 -9.36
C HIS A 49 6.58 13.25 -10.17
N GLU A 50 7.52 12.42 -9.70
CA GLU A 50 8.77 12.08 -10.39
C GLU A 50 8.56 11.38 -11.74
N ARG A 51 7.46 10.62 -11.86
CA ARG A 51 7.06 9.94 -13.11
C ARG A 51 6.09 10.72 -13.95
N GLU A 52 5.80 11.95 -13.57
CA GLU A 52 4.84 12.84 -14.24
C GLU A 52 3.39 12.30 -14.25
N LEU A 53 3.07 11.24 -13.51
CA LEU A 53 1.73 10.63 -13.48
C LEU A 53 0.68 11.59 -12.91
N LEU A 54 1.06 12.34 -11.87
CA LEU A 54 0.27 13.43 -11.30
C LEU A 54 1.20 14.63 -11.07
N LEU A 55 0.93 15.70 -11.77
CA LEU A 55 1.78 16.90 -11.74
C LEU A 55 1.34 17.88 -10.65
N ALA A 56 2.30 18.59 -10.06
CA ALA A 56 2.01 19.78 -9.27
C ALA A 56 1.35 20.87 -10.15
N GLY A 57 0.58 21.74 -9.52
CA GLY A 57 0.00 22.91 -10.17
C GLY A 57 1.08 23.94 -10.59
N GLU A 58 0.66 24.98 -11.32
CA GLU A 58 1.55 26.08 -11.72
C GLU A 58 2.15 26.84 -10.52
N ASP A 59 1.52 26.74 -9.37
CA ASP A 59 1.97 27.30 -8.09
C ASP A 59 3.03 26.42 -7.38
N GLY A 60 3.35 25.24 -7.95
CA GLY A 60 4.27 24.26 -7.39
C GLY A 60 3.71 23.43 -6.24
N LEU A 61 2.40 23.49 -6.01
CA LEU A 61 1.73 22.70 -4.98
C LEU A 61 1.15 21.41 -5.59
N PHE A 62 1.23 20.32 -4.85
CA PHE A 62 0.59 19.05 -5.28
C PHE A 62 -0.91 19.07 -5.02
N ALA A 63 -1.36 19.76 -3.99
CA ALA A 63 -2.74 19.82 -3.53
C ALA A 63 -3.33 18.43 -3.22
N PRO A 64 -2.80 17.70 -2.20
CA PRO A 64 -3.13 16.30 -1.95
C PRO A 64 -4.61 16.06 -1.62
N GLU A 65 -5.28 17.04 -1.01
CA GLU A 65 -6.69 16.95 -0.62
C GLU A 65 -7.67 17.32 -1.76
N GLU A 66 -7.18 17.91 -2.85
CA GLU A 66 -8.01 18.22 -4.00
C GLU A 66 -8.43 16.94 -4.74
N PRO A 67 -9.63 16.88 -5.31
CA PRO A 67 -10.10 15.68 -5.99
C PRO A 67 -9.38 15.45 -7.33
N LEU A 68 -9.31 14.18 -7.75
CA LEU A 68 -8.87 13.78 -9.08
C LEU A 68 -9.90 14.12 -10.14
N THR A 69 -9.42 14.55 -11.31
CA THR A 69 -10.24 14.70 -12.51
C THR A 69 -10.10 13.50 -13.45
N ARG A 70 -11.01 13.38 -14.40
CA ARG A 70 -11.00 12.32 -15.41
C ARG A 70 -9.80 12.42 -16.34
N SER A 71 -9.37 13.63 -16.71
CA SER A 71 -8.16 13.84 -17.51
C SER A 71 -6.91 13.39 -16.76
N MET A 72 -6.78 13.66 -15.45
CA MET A 72 -5.64 13.22 -14.65
C MET A 72 -5.49 11.68 -14.64
N VAL A 73 -6.59 10.94 -14.54
CA VAL A 73 -6.54 9.48 -14.58
C VAL A 73 -6.17 8.96 -15.98
N ALA A 74 -6.75 9.54 -17.04
CA ALA A 74 -6.39 9.18 -18.40
C ALA A 74 -4.91 9.48 -18.70
N HIS A 75 -4.41 10.65 -18.26
CA HIS A 75 -3.02 11.06 -18.36
C HIS A 75 -2.07 10.05 -17.68
N ALA A 76 -2.35 9.68 -16.43
CA ALA A 76 -1.53 8.72 -15.70
C ALA A 76 -1.47 7.36 -16.42
N LEU A 77 -2.61 6.83 -16.88
CA LEU A 77 -2.64 5.55 -17.59
C LEU A 77 -1.90 5.59 -18.93
N TYR A 78 -1.98 6.73 -19.65
CA TYR A 78 -1.28 6.93 -20.90
C TYR A 78 0.25 6.95 -20.73
N LEU A 79 0.72 7.62 -19.67
CA LEU A 79 2.14 7.63 -19.32
C LEU A 79 2.63 6.26 -18.87
N LEU A 80 1.85 5.56 -18.06
CA LEU A 80 2.15 4.19 -17.61
C LEU A 80 2.20 3.18 -18.77
N ALA A 81 1.60 3.52 -19.91
CA ALA A 81 1.67 2.73 -21.15
C ALA A 81 2.77 3.23 -22.11
N ASP A 82 3.73 4.06 -21.67
CA ASP A 82 4.82 4.62 -22.47
C ASP A 82 4.36 5.52 -23.62
N ARG A 83 3.28 6.29 -23.43
CA ARG A 83 2.77 7.27 -24.42
C ARG A 83 2.57 6.67 -25.82
N PRO A 84 1.69 5.67 -25.96
CA PRO A 84 1.46 5.02 -27.26
C PRO A 84 0.90 5.99 -28.29
N GLU A 85 1.23 5.75 -29.56
CA GLU A 85 0.71 6.54 -30.67
C GLU A 85 -0.81 6.46 -30.75
N VAL A 86 -1.46 7.61 -31.00
CA VAL A 86 -2.92 7.75 -31.11
C VAL A 86 -3.27 8.03 -32.56
N ASP A 87 -3.99 7.10 -33.18
CA ASP A 87 -4.50 7.28 -34.55
C ASP A 87 -5.99 7.59 -34.49
N LEU A 88 -6.33 8.80 -34.90
CA LEU A 88 -7.72 9.30 -34.97
C LEU A 88 -8.23 9.40 -36.41
N THR A 89 -7.51 8.83 -37.36
CA THR A 89 -8.00 8.78 -38.73
C THR A 89 -9.25 7.89 -38.78
N PRO A 90 -10.38 8.38 -39.34
CA PRO A 90 -11.56 7.56 -39.48
C PRO A 90 -11.24 6.30 -40.28
N GLU A 91 -11.50 5.09 -39.74
CA GLU A 91 -11.47 3.88 -40.55
C GLU A 91 -12.45 4.07 -41.71
N GLU A 92 -11.96 3.97 -42.96
CA GLU A 92 -12.84 3.93 -44.12
C GLU A 92 -13.81 2.74 -43.90
N PHE A 93 -15.08 3.07 -43.74
CA PHE A 93 -16.13 2.08 -43.86
C PHE A 93 -16.03 1.52 -45.28
N GLU A 94 -15.47 0.34 -45.45
CA GLU A 94 -15.66 -0.45 -46.65
C GLU A 94 -17.17 -0.72 -46.80
N SER A 95 -17.85 0.25 -47.44
CA SER A 95 -19.19 0.02 -47.94
C SER A 95 -19.05 -1.01 -49.06
N GLY A 96 -19.44 -2.24 -48.75
CA GLY A 96 -19.53 -3.32 -49.74
C GLY A 96 -20.58 -3.03 -50.81
N GLU A 97 -20.24 -2.13 -51.75
CA GLU A 97 -20.92 -2.04 -53.04
C GLU A 97 -19.87 -2.19 -54.13
N GLU A 98 -20.08 -3.24 -54.95
CA GLU A 98 -19.29 -3.57 -56.12
C GLU A 98 -19.10 -2.35 -57.00
N ALA A 99 -17.83 -1.87 -57.09
CA ALA A 99 -17.44 -0.81 -57.98
C ALA A 99 -17.68 -1.24 -59.48
N LYS A 100 -18.63 -0.63 -60.11
CA LYS A 100 -18.72 -0.63 -61.56
C LYS A 100 -17.52 0.12 -62.14
N GLN A 101 -16.74 -0.58 -62.97
CA GLN A 101 -15.65 -0.01 -63.80
C GLN A 101 -16.12 1.25 -64.53
N GLY A 102 -15.51 2.36 -64.21
CA GLY A 102 -15.63 3.63 -64.93
C GLY A 102 -14.24 4.32 -65.05
N ASP A 103 -13.85 4.65 -66.24
CA ASP A 103 -12.56 5.17 -66.71
C ASP A 103 -12.00 6.36 -65.90
N GLY A 104 -10.80 6.20 -65.42
CA GLY A 104 -9.66 7.12 -65.46
C GLY A 104 -9.80 8.53 -64.86
N LYS A 105 -9.45 8.66 -63.59
CA LYS A 105 -8.50 9.62 -63.01
C LYS A 105 -8.34 9.27 -61.58
N GLU A 106 -7.16 8.84 -61.14
CA GLU A 106 -6.77 8.80 -59.72
C GLU A 106 -6.73 10.26 -59.22
N GLU A 107 -7.81 10.74 -58.64
CA GLU A 107 -7.74 11.85 -57.68
C GLU A 107 -7.05 11.27 -56.43
N GLU A 108 -5.87 11.78 -56.11
CA GLU A 108 -5.26 11.56 -54.80
C GLU A 108 -6.26 12.09 -53.76
N THR A 109 -7.10 11.22 -53.24
CA THR A 109 -7.93 11.51 -52.07
C THR A 109 -6.98 11.67 -50.89
N GLN A 110 -6.83 12.90 -50.40
CA GLN A 110 -6.12 13.14 -49.13
C GLN A 110 -6.78 12.29 -48.05
N PRO A 111 -6.00 11.65 -47.16
CA PRO A 111 -6.58 10.93 -46.02
C PRO A 111 -7.49 11.89 -45.26
N PRO A 112 -8.62 11.39 -44.70
CA PRO A 112 -9.53 12.22 -43.93
C PRO A 112 -8.79 12.84 -42.76
N GLU A 113 -9.06 14.10 -42.46
CA GLU A 113 -8.44 14.79 -41.35
C GLU A 113 -8.91 14.15 -40.03
N PRO A 114 -8.03 14.00 -38.98
CA PRO A 114 -8.41 13.45 -37.69
C PRO A 114 -9.50 14.31 -37.03
N VAL A 115 -10.48 13.69 -36.43
CA VAL A 115 -11.59 14.35 -35.75
C VAL A 115 -11.66 13.90 -34.30
N SER A 116 -11.83 14.86 -33.38
CA SER A 116 -12.02 14.51 -31.99
C SER A 116 -13.32 13.70 -31.78
N PRO A 117 -13.25 12.60 -31.03
CA PRO A 117 -14.43 11.84 -30.65
C PRO A 117 -15.32 12.55 -29.63
N PHE A 118 -14.84 13.64 -29.00
CA PHE A 118 -15.53 14.37 -27.94
C PHE A 118 -15.71 15.85 -28.28
N LEU A 119 -16.87 16.39 -27.92
CA LEU A 119 -17.23 17.79 -28.19
C LEU A 119 -16.42 18.80 -27.35
N ASP A 120 -15.94 18.37 -26.19
CA ASP A 120 -15.26 19.18 -25.17
C ASP A 120 -13.74 18.90 -25.08
N VAL A 121 -13.19 18.08 -25.97
CA VAL A 121 -11.75 17.78 -26.03
C VAL A 121 -11.24 18.11 -27.45
N PRO A 122 -10.76 19.33 -27.71
CA PRO A 122 -10.10 19.65 -28.98
C PRO A 122 -8.86 18.79 -29.20
N LEU A 123 -8.46 18.59 -30.46
CA LEU A 123 -7.27 17.78 -30.79
C LEU A 123 -5.96 18.34 -30.22
N ASP A 124 -5.91 19.63 -29.96
CA ASP A 124 -4.77 20.36 -29.39
C ASP A 124 -4.87 20.58 -27.87
N ALA A 125 -5.86 19.96 -27.20
CA ALA A 125 -5.95 20.04 -25.74
C ALA A 125 -4.74 19.35 -25.07
N PRO A 126 -4.28 19.82 -23.90
CA PRO A 126 -3.09 19.28 -23.22
C PRO A 126 -3.07 17.76 -23.03
N ASP A 127 -4.22 17.18 -22.67
CA ASP A 127 -4.37 15.74 -22.39
C ASP A 127 -5.13 14.99 -23.51
N ALA A 128 -5.24 15.59 -24.71
CA ALA A 128 -6.03 15.02 -25.81
C ALA A 128 -5.60 13.59 -26.14
N ASP A 129 -4.30 13.36 -26.38
CA ASP A 129 -3.76 12.04 -26.71
C ASP A 129 -4.05 11.02 -25.62
N ALA A 130 -3.88 11.39 -24.37
CA ALA A 130 -4.15 10.51 -23.22
C ALA A 130 -5.64 10.13 -23.12
N ILE A 131 -6.52 11.09 -23.32
CA ILE A 131 -7.97 10.89 -23.32
C ILE A 131 -8.39 9.99 -24.48
N PHE A 132 -7.93 10.29 -25.69
CA PHE A 132 -8.29 9.53 -26.89
C PHE A 132 -7.77 8.11 -26.84
N TRP A 133 -6.51 7.92 -26.40
CA TRP A 133 -5.96 6.60 -26.20
C TRP A 133 -6.74 5.78 -25.18
N SER A 134 -7.01 6.36 -24.02
CA SER A 134 -7.74 5.66 -22.94
C SER A 134 -9.16 5.28 -23.38
N TRP A 135 -9.79 6.12 -24.23
CA TRP A 135 -11.08 5.82 -24.84
C TRP A 135 -10.98 4.70 -25.89
N GLN A 136 -10.00 4.76 -26.80
CA GLN A 136 -9.76 3.72 -27.80
C GLN A 136 -9.48 2.34 -27.17
N GLN A 137 -8.81 2.33 -26.01
CA GLN A 137 -8.57 1.10 -25.23
C GLN A 137 -9.83 0.62 -24.49
N GLY A 138 -10.89 1.42 -24.40
CA GLY A 138 -12.10 1.12 -23.67
C GLY A 138 -11.96 1.21 -22.15
N PHE A 139 -10.93 1.90 -21.66
CA PHE A 139 -10.73 2.12 -20.23
C PHE A 139 -11.71 3.15 -19.68
N VAL A 140 -11.95 4.19 -20.46
CA VAL A 140 -12.89 5.27 -20.17
C VAL A 140 -13.93 5.38 -21.29
N ASP A 141 -15.14 5.78 -20.93
CA ASP A 141 -16.21 6.11 -21.87
C ASP A 141 -16.49 7.62 -21.82
N GLY A 142 -16.99 8.20 -22.90
CA GLY A 142 -17.61 9.52 -22.88
C GLY A 142 -19.02 9.46 -22.29
N TYR A 143 -19.63 10.63 -22.15
CA TYR A 143 -21.04 10.76 -21.78
C TYR A 143 -21.98 10.64 -23.00
N ASP A 144 -23.24 10.30 -22.75
CA ASP A 144 -24.26 10.16 -23.80
C ASP A 144 -24.50 11.46 -24.61
N ASP A 145 -24.08 12.60 -24.08
CA ASP A 145 -24.17 13.91 -24.74
C ASP A 145 -22.98 14.23 -25.66
N GLY A 146 -22.05 13.29 -25.83
CA GLY A 146 -20.87 13.42 -26.68
C GLY A 146 -19.68 14.14 -26.03
N ARG A 147 -19.73 14.43 -24.74
CA ARG A 147 -18.60 14.99 -23.96
C ARG A 147 -17.78 13.90 -23.31
N PHE A 148 -16.51 14.20 -23.03
CA PHE A 148 -15.64 13.42 -22.14
C PHE A 148 -15.72 13.90 -20.70
N GLY A 149 -15.79 15.21 -20.47
CA GLY A 149 -15.72 15.84 -19.16
C GLY A 149 -14.31 15.78 -18.55
N PRO A 150 -13.28 16.39 -19.16
CA PRO A 150 -11.89 16.28 -18.68
C PRO A 150 -11.71 16.78 -17.24
N ASP A 151 -12.46 17.83 -16.84
CA ASP A 151 -12.41 18.43 -15.52
C ASP A 151 -13.43 17.82 -14.54
N ASP A 152 -14.27 16.89 -15.00
CA ASP A 152 -15.23 16.22 -14.11
C ASP A 152 -14.50 15.33 -13.10
N LEU A 153 -14.97 15.35 -11.86
CA LEU A 153 -14.33 14.62 -10.76
C LEU A 153 -14.56 13.11 -10.87
N VAL A 154 -13.55 12.34 -10.51
CA VAL A 154 -13.63 10.87 -10.52
C VAL A 154 -14.09 10.37 -9.16
N THR A 155 -15.18 9.60 -9.14
CA THR A 155 -15.60 8.90 -7.93
C THR A 155 -14.74 7.65 -7.69
N ARG A 156 -14.71 7.16 -6.45
CA ARG A 156 -13.94 5.98 -6.08
C ARG A 156 -14.38 4.74 -6.85
N GLU A 157 -15.69 4.57 -7.10
CA GLU A 157 -16.17 3.45 -7.91
C GLU A 157 -15.80 3.59 -9.40
N GLN A 158 -15.75 4.82 -9.94
CA GLN A 158 -15.30 5.07 -11.31
C GLN A 158 -13.81 4.76 -11.47
N LEU A 159 -12.97 5.20 -10.54
CA LEU A 159 -11.53 4.91 -10.56
C LEU A 159 -11.29 3.39 -10.54
N SER A 160 -11.98 2.66 -9.65
CA SER A 160 -11.89 1.20 -9.61
C SER A 160 -12.22 0.53 -10.95
N VAL A 161 -13.27 1.00 -11.63
CA VAL A 161 -13.68 0.44 -12.93
C VAL A 161 -12.70 0.78 -14.04
N ILE A 162 -12.14 1.97 -14.04
CA ILE A 162 -11.12 2.38 -15.03
C ILE A 162 -9.90 1.46 -14.92
N LEU A 163 -9.38 1.24 -13.71
CA LEU A 163 -8.24 0.36 -13.46
C LEU A 163 -8.58 -1.11 -13.77
N TRP A 164 -9.77 -1.57 -13.40
CA TRP A 164 -10.22 -2.92 -13.71
C TRP A 164 -10.32 -3.17 -15.23
N ARG A 165 -10.82 -2.20 -15.99
CA ARG A 165 -10.91 -2.27 -17.45
C ARG A 165 -9.52 -2.31 -18.09
N SER A 166 -8.57 -1.51 -17.60
CA SER A 166 -7.19 -1.50 -18.12
C SER A 166 -6.49 -2.85 -17.92
N MET A 167 -6.89 -3.64 -16.93
CA MET A 167 -6.39 -5.00 -16.68
C MET A 167 -7.23 -6.11 -17.34
N GLY A 168 -8.08 -5.75 -18.29
CA GLY A 168 -8.86 -6.70 -19.10
C GLY A 168 -10.11 -7.23 -18.41
N SER A 169 -10.66 -6.51 -17.44
CA SER A 169 -11.97 -6.79 -16.81
C SER A 169 -12.07 -8.19 -16.21
N LYS A 170 -11.03 -8.66 -15.54
CA LYS A 170 -11.04 -9.97 -14.85
C LYS A 170 -12.09 -9.98 -13.75
N LEU A 171 -12.87 -11.05 -13.66
CA LEU A 171 -13.85 -11.18 -12.59
C LEU A 171 -13.15 -11.39 -11.24
N PRO A 172 -13.58 -10.68 -10.19
CA PRO A 172 -13.05 -10.87 -8.84
C PRO A 172 -13.41 -12.29 -8.33
N GLN A 173 -12.53 -12.84 -7.52
CA GLN A 173 -12.75 -14.16 -6.88
C GLN A 173 -13.34 -13.99 -5.48
N VAL A 174 -13.17 -12.83 -4.87
CA VAL A 174 -13.62 -12.50 -3.52
C VAL A 174 -14.58 -11.33 -3.56
N SER A 175 -15.69 -11.42 -2.84
CA SER A 175 -16.63 -10.31 -2.69
C SER A 175 -16.21 -9.41 -1.52
N ALA A 176 -16.00 -8.14 -1.80
CA ALA A 176 -15.73 -7.14 -0.78
C ALA A 176 -16.92 -6.99 0.19
N ARG A 177 -16.63 -6.91 1.50
CA ARG A 177 -17.64 -6.85 2.55
C ARG A 177 -17.80 -5.45 3.13
N PHE A 178 -17.87 -4.43 2.27
CA PHE A 178 -18.11 -3.05 2.73
C PHE A 178 -19.51 -2.87 3.29
N GLU A 179 -19.64 -2.10 4.37
CA GLU A 179 -20.94 -1.78 4.99
C GLU A 179 -21.88 -1.04 4.04
N ASP A 180 -21.32 -0.22 3.16
CA ASP A 180 -22.05 0.53 2.14
C ASP A 180 -22.06 -0.13 0.76
N ARG A 181 -21.72 -1.42 0.67
CA ARG A 181 -21.76 -2.20 -0.58
C ARG A 181 -23.08 -2.05 -1.37
N PRO A 182 -24.27 -1.95 -0.74
CA PRO A 182 -25.50 -1.70 -1.48
C PRO A 182 -25.55 -0.36 -2.22
N SER A 183 -24.68 0.60 -1.88
CA SER A 183 -24.57 1.91 -2.54
C SER A 183 -23.68 1.89 -3.77
N ILE A 184 -22.90 0.80 -3.98
CA ILE A 184 -22.07 0.63 -5.18
C ILE A 184 -22.99 0.42 -6.38
N ALA A 185 -22.76 1.20 -7.44
CA ALA A 185 -23.53 1.07 -8.67
C ALA A 185 -23.34 -0.33 -9.30
N ARG A 186 -24.41 -0.90 -9.86
CA ARG A 186 -24.37 -2.27 -10.42
C ARG A 186 -23.25 -2.47 -11.45
N TRP A 187 -22.96 -1.45 -12.25
CA TRP A 187 -21.91 -1.48 -13.26
C TRP A 187 -20.49 -1.47 -12.65
N ALA A 188 -20.36 -0.99 -11.42
CA ALA A 188 -19.07 -0.83 -10.74
C ALA A 188 -18.72 -2.01 -9.82
N ILE A 189 -19.67 -2.86 -9.46
CA ILE A 189 -19.45 -3.93 -8.46
C ILE A 189 -18.19 -4.74 -8.76
N ASN A 190 -18.05 -5.26 -9.99
CA ASN A 190 -16.90 -6.09 -10.33
C ASN A 190 -15.58 -5.32 -10.29
N GLY A 191 -15.58 -4.05 -10.73
CA GLY A 191 -14.38 -3.20 -10.67
C GLY A 191 -13.97 -2.89 -9.24
N VAL A 192 -14.93 -2.58 -8.37
CA VAL A 192 -14.69 -2.30 -6.95
C VAL A 192 -14.17 -3.55 -6.22
N GLU A 193 -14.84 -4.69 -6.41
CA GLU A 193 -14.41 -5.96 -5.79
C GLU A 193 -13.03 -6.40 -6.29
N TRP A 194 -12.74 -6.24 -7.59
CA TRP A 194 -11.43 -6.52 -8.15
C TRP A 194 -10.35 -5.57 -7.60
N ALA A 195 -10.60 -4.27 -7.58
CA ALA A 195 -9.62 -3.31 -7.09
C ALA A 195 -9.33 -3.51 -5.59
N HIS A 196 -10.33 -3.93 -4.82
CA HIS A 196 -10.17 -4.31 -3.42
C HIS A 196 -9.39 -5.62 -3.27
N GLU A 197 -9.72 -6.67 -4.04
CA GLU A 197 -9.00 -7.95 -4.06
C GLU A 197 -7.53 -7.80 -4.42
N GLN A 198 -7.20 -6.85 -5.31
CA GLN A 198 -5.82 -6.55 -5.70
C GLN A 198 -5.12 -5.56 -4.74
N GLY A 199 -5.74 -5.17 -3.63
CA GLY A 199 -5.17 -4.23 -2.67
C GLY A 199 -4.97 -2.81 -3.18
N LEU A 200 -5.52 -2.47 -4.35
CA LEU A 200 -5.37 -1.14 -4.95
C LEU A 200 -6.18 -0.08 -4.20
N ILE A 201 -7.41 -0.43 -3.83
CA ILE A 201 -8.34 0.47 -3.14
C ILE A 201 -8.89 -0.23 -1.91
N SER A 202 -8.72 0.39 -0.76
CA SER A 202 -9.24 -0.06 0.52
C SER A 202 -10.49 0.69 0.95
N GLY A 203 -11.11 0.23 2.03
CA GLY A 203 -12.22 0.92 2.67
C GLY A 203 -11.75 2.12 3.51
N LYS A 204 -12.66 3.07 3.72
CA LYS A 204 -12.53 4.15 4.68
C LYS A 204 -12.89 3.69 6.10
N PRO A 205 -12.60 4.48 7.14
CA PRO A 205 -13.00 4.16 8.51
C PRO A 205 -14.46 3.72 8.63
N GLY A 206 -14.72 2.67 9.43
CA GLY A 206 -16.03 2.03 9.53
C GLY A 206 -16.32 1.05 8.40
N ASN A 207 -15.29 0.51 7.77
CA ASN A 207 -15.39 -0.48 6.68
C ASN A 207 -16.32 -0.06 5.54
N ARG A 208 -16.25 1.22 5.14
CA ARG A 208 -17.04 1.80 4.05
C ARG A 208 -16.17 2.01 2.82
N PHE A 209 -16.70 1.70 1.65
CA PHE A 209 -16.02 1.99 0.39
C PHE A 209 -16.18 3.45 -0.05
N ASP A 210 -17.33 4.06 0.27
CA ASP A 210 -17.72 5.42 -0.15
C ASP A 210 -17.74 5.57 -1.70
N PRO A 211 -18.58 4.78 -2.41
CA PRO A 211 -18.49 4.63 -3.87
C PRO A 211 -18.70 5.94 -4.64
N GLN A 212 -19.55 6.84 -4.12
CA GLN A 212 -19.86 8.12 -4.74
C GLN A 212 -18.95 9.26 -4.25
N GLY A 213 -18.13 9.01 -3.23
CA GLY A 213 -17.08 9.93 -2.81
C GLY A 213 -16.04 10.10 -3.91
N THR A 214 -15.54 11.32 -4.09
CA THR A 214 -14.44 11.59 -5.02
C THR A 214 -13.13 11.10 -4.44
N ALA A 215 -12.28 10.50 -5.29
CA ALA A 215 -10.90 10.19 -4.89
C ALA A 215 -10.09 11.48 -4.82
N THR A 216 -9.35 11.69 -3.74
CA THR A 216 -8.40 12.82 -3.64
C THR A 216 -7.14 12.54 -4.47
N ARG A 217 -6.36 13.57 -4.74
CA ARG A 217 -5.08 13.42 -5.46
C ARG A 217 -4.08 12.55 -4.67
N ALA A 218 -4.10 12.65 -3.33
CA ALA A 218 -3.31 11.78 -2.47
C ALA A 218 -3.76 10.30 -2.55
N GLU A 219 -5.07 10.05 -2.45
CA GLU A 219 -5.63 8.70 -2.64
C GLU A 219 -5.29 8.15 -4.04
N GLY A 220 -5.43 8.99 -5.08
CA GLY A 220 -5.10 8.62 -6.45
C GLY A 220 -3.61 8.30 -6.64
N ALA A 221 -2.72 9.08 -6.04
CA ALA A 221 -1.29 8.80 -6.09
C ALA A 221 -0.96 7.44 -5.47
N ALA A 222 -1.52 7.13 -4.30
CA ALA A 222 -1.33 5.84 -3.65
C ALA A 222 -1.86 4.66 -4.50
N ILE A 223 -3.02 4.83 -5.11
CA ILE A 223 -3.63 3.82 -5.98
C ILE A 223 -2.81 3.61 -7.26
N LEU A 224 -2.38 4.70 -7.92
CA LEU A 224 -1.59 4.63 -9.16
C LEU A 224 -0.20 4.03 -8.91
N MET A 225 0.45 4.37 -7.80
CA MET A 225 1.73 3.75 -7.41
C MET A 225 1.56 2.25 -7.22
N ARG A 226 0.56 1.80 -6.44
CA ARG A 226 0.27 0.37 -6.24
C ARG A 226 -0.06 -0.34 -7.55
N TYR A 227 -0.88 0.30 -8.40
CA TYR A 227 -1.24 -0.25 -9.70
C TYR A 227 -0.02 -0.44 -10.60
N ASP A 228 0.85 0.55 -10.67
CA ASP A 228 2.07 0.49 -11.46
C ASP A 228 3.01 -0.62 -10.97
N GLN A 229 3.30 -0.63 -9.68
CA GLN A 229 4.18 -1.59 -9.04
C GLN A 229 3.64 -3.02 -9.10
N ALA A 230 2.34 -3.22 -8.95
CA ALA A 230 1.75 -4.56 -8.98
C ALA A 230 1.63 -5.16 -10.39
N PHE A 231 1.43 -4.34 -11.42
CA PHE A 231 0.99 -4.87 -12.72
C PHE A 231 1.83 -4.45 -13.93
N LEU A 232 2.42 -3.26 -13.91
CA LEU A 232 3.08 -2.71 -15.11
C LEU A 232 4.60 -2.71 -14.97
N HIS A 233 5.08 -2.16 -13.89
CA HIS A 233 6.49 -2.12 -13.55
C HIS A 233 6.67 -2.67 -12.13
N PRO A 234 6.48 -3.99 -11.92
CA PRO A 234 6.81 -4.61 -10.65
C PRO A 234 8.21 -4.13 -10.29
N SER A 235 8.31 -3.40 -9.20
CA SER A 235 9.62 -2.95 -8.77
C SER A 235 10.46 -4.20 -8.59
N GLU A 236 11.51 -4.34 -9.38
CA GLU A 236 12.68 -5.10 -8.96
C GLU A 236 13.29 -4.26 -7.83
N THR A 237 12.56 -4.06 -6.74
CA THR A 237 13.19 -3.67 -5.49
C THR A 237 14.05 -4.86 -5.16
N GLU A 238 15.34 -4.75 -5.48
CA GLU A 238 16.32 -5.56 -4.79
C GLU A 238 15.97 -5.37 -3.31
N THR A 239 15.30 -6.36 -2.72
CA THR A 239 15.19 -6.43 -1.27
C THR A 239 16.62 -6.28 -0.81
N PRO A 240 16.97 -5.29 0.01
CA PRO A 240 18.35 -5.05 0.39
C PRO A 240 18.94 -6.39 0.82
N GLU A 241 20.09 -6.77 0.26
CA GLU A 241 20.73 -8.02 0.65
C GLU A 241 20.91 -8.03 2.16
N PRO A 242 20.54 -9.13 2.85
CA PRO A 242 20.68 -9.20 4.30
C PRO A 242 22.12 -8.89 4.72
N GLY A 243 22.26 -7.96 5.65
CA GLY A 243 23.55 -7.63 6.26
C GLY A 243 23.95 -8.65 7.35
N PRO A 244 25.07 -8.45 8.01
CA PRO A 244 25.44 -9.29 9.14
C PRO A 244 24.52 -9.03 10.33
N LEU A 245 24.16 -10.08 11.08
CA LEU A 245 23.48 -9.93 12.37
C LEU A 245 24.33 -9.09 13.32
N LEU A 246 23.81 -7.94 13.71
CA LEU A 246 24.47 -7.08 14.69
C LEU A 246 24.29 -7.65 16.10
N PRO A 247 25.32 -7.61 16.95
CA PRO A 247 25.18 -8.00 18.35
C PRO A 247 24.32 -6.99 19.13
N ASN A 248 23.63 -7.47 20.16
CA ASN A 248 23.02 -6.58 21.15
C ASN A 248 24.10 -5.74 21.84
N ALA A 249 24.04 -4.45 21.65
CA ALA A 249 25.01 -3.48 22.19
C ALA A 249 24.43 -2.59 23.30
N TYR A 250 23.18 -2.85 23.74
CA TYR A 250 22.59 -2.06 24.82
C TYR A 250 23.29 -2.36 26.15
N ASP A 251 23.66 -1.28 26.85
CA ASP A 251 24.23 -1.41 28.19
C ASP A 251 23.16 -1.88 29.18
N SER A 252 23.40 -3.03 29.80
CA SER A 252 22.49 -3.59 30.79
C SER A 252 22.28 -2.71 32.03
N GLU A 253 23.26 -1.86 32.40
CA GLU A 253 23.15 -0.92 33.51
C GLU A 253 22.30 0.31 33.15
N GLY A 254 22.05 0.56 31.87
CA GLY A 254 21.18 1.62 31.39
C GLY A 254 19.68 1.37 31.64
N PHE A 255 19.26 0.13 31.84
CA PHE A 255 17.86 -0.20 32.07
C PHE A 255 17.45 0.04 33.54
N SER A 256 16.32 0.68 33.75
CA SER A 256 15.75 0.95 35.07
C SER A 256 14.23 1.07 35.02
N ILE A 257 13.56 0.84 36.15
CA ILE A 257 12.12 1.02 36.28
C ILE A 257 11.83 2.43 36.78
N GLN A 258 11.05 3.21 36.00
CA GLN A 258 10.61 4.55 36.36
C GLN A 258 9.11 4.67 36.18
N ASN A 259 8.38 5.15 37.18
CA ASN A 259 6.94 5.32 37.15
C ASN A 259 6.15 4.08 36.74
N GLY A 260 6.65 2.89 37.05
CA GLY A 260 6.00 1.61 36.69
C GLY A 260 6.31 1.09 35.30
N PHE A 261 7.19 1.75 34.54
CA PHE A 261 7.63 1.32 33.22
C PHE A 261 9.14 1.07 33.18
N LEU A 262 9.54 0.13 32.33
CA LEU A 262 10.96 -0.03 32.00
C LEU A 262 11.42 1.13 31.13
N THR A 263 12.57 1.70 31.46
CA THR A 263 13.22 2.79 30.72
C THR A 263 14.66 2.46 30.45
N TYR A 264 15.25 3.15 29.47
CA TYR A 264 16.66 3.03 29.10
C TYR A 264 17.35 4.38 29.14
N GLN A 265 18.55 4.45 29.76
CA GLN A 265 19.41 5.61 29.80
C GLN A 265 20.76 5.23 29.20
N GLY A 266 20.90 5.38 27.91
CA GLY A 266 22.10 5.12 27.12
C GLY A 266 22.09 5.96 25.83
N ASP A 267 22.84 5.52 24.81
CA ASP A 267 22.96 6.26 23.57
C ASP A 267 21.71 6.15 22.66
N ALA A 268 20.85 5.14 22.91
CA ALA A 268 19.61 4.97 22.16
C ALA A 268 18.46 5.79 22.78
N PRO A 269 17.51 6.26 21.97
CA PRO A 269 16.28 6.86 22.48
C PRO A 269 15.47 5.84 23.29
N CYS A 270 14.49 6.32 24.05
CA CYS A 270 13.67 5.49 24.91
C CYS A 270 12.24 5.99 24.88
N TYR A 271 11.33 5.20 24.29
CA TYR A 271 9.90 5.50 24.26
C TYR A 271 9.13 4.35 24.89
N ILE A 272 8.14 4.70 25.71
CA ILE A 272 7.28 3.76 26.42
C ILE A 272 6.03 3.49 25.59
N GLY A 273 5.69 2.23 25.39
CA GLY A 273 4.54 1.81 24.60
C GLY A 273 3.73 0.68 25.22
N VAL A 274 2.62 0.45 24.56
CA VAL A 274 1.75 -0.71 24.78
C VAL A 274 1.39 -1.35 23.45
N ASP A 275 1.19 -2.67 23.43
CA ASP A 275 0.51 -3.28 22.29
C ASP A 275 -0.86 -3.84 22.71
N VAL A 276 -1.85 -3.62 21.84
CA VAL A 276 -3.24 -3.87 22.12
C VAL A 276 -3.98 -4.53 20.98
N SER A 277 -5.05 -5.23 21.34
CA SER A 277 -5.95 -5.88 20.40
C SER A 277 -7.38 -5.87 20.95
N SER A 278 -8.28 -6.63 20.34
CA SER A 278 -9.61 -6.87 20.88
C SER A 278 -9.64 -7.51 22.28
N HIS A 279 -8.50 -8.01 22.77
CA HIS A 279 -8.40 -8.56 24.12
C HIS A 279 -8.57 -7.49 25.21
N GLN A 280 -8.09 -6.27 24.98
CA GLN A 280 -8.19 -5.14 25.89
C GLN A 280 -9.57 -4.46 25.84
N LYS A 281 -10.40 -4.73 24.80
CA LYS A 281 -11.73 -4.17 24.60
C LYS A 281 -11.74 -2.64 24.56
N GLU A 282 -12.60 -2.01 25.36
CA GLU A 282 -12.72 -0.55 25.48
C GLU A 282 -11.53 0.02 26.25
N ILE A 283 -10.84 0.99 25.66
CA ILE A 283 -9.65 1.65 26.22
C ILE A 283 -9.93 3.16 26.37
N ASP A 284 -9.63 3.70 27.54
CA ASP A 284 -9.59 5.16 27.76
C ASP A 284 -8.22 5.70 27.38
N TRP A 285 -8.06 6.04 26.12
CA TRP A 285 -6.79 6.49 25.56
C TRP A 285 -6.28 7.79 26.16
N ALA A 286 -7.15 8.66 26.67
CA ALA A 286 -6.73 9.87 27.36
C ALA A 286 -5.99 9.55 28.67
N ARG A 287 -6.45 8.52 29.41
CA ARG A 287 -5.77 8.07 30.62
C ARG A 287 -4.50 7.29 30.28
N VAL A 288 -4.51 6.50 29.21
CA VAL A 288 -3.29 5.82 28.71
C VAL A 288 -2.19 6.82 28.41
N ALA A 289 -2.48 7.86 27.61
CA ALA A 289 -1.53 8.91 27.31
C ALA A 289 -1.05 9.66 28.57
N ALA A 290 -1.96 9.95 29.51
CA ALA A 290 -1.63 10.62 30.76
C ALA A 290 -0.75 9.77 31.69
N SER A 291 -0.73 8.45 31.55
CA SER A 291 0.14 7.55 32.32
C SER A 291 1.61 7.60 31.91
N GLY A 292 1.93 8.21 30.77
CA GLY A 292 3.28 8.34 30.23
C GLY A 292 3.58 7.42 29.04
N VAL A 293 2.59 6.68 28.54
CA VAL A 293 2.67 5.93 27.28
C VAL A 293 2.79 6.91 26.11
N GLN A 294 3.69 6.65 25.21
CA GLN A 294 4.06 7.54 24.09
C GLN A 294 3.69 6.94 22.72
N PHE A 295 3.60 5.62 22.62
CA PHE A 295 3.18 4.94 21.39
C PHE A 295 2.30 3.73 21.68
N ALA A 296 1.53 3.32 20.69
CA ALA A 296 0.74 2.11 20.68
C ALA A 296 0.99 1.26 19.44
N MET A 297 1.19 -0.05 19.63
CA MET A 297 1.14 -1.04 18.57
C MET A 297 -0.26 -1.67 18.57
N VAL A 298 -1.02 -1.48 17.48
CA VAL A 298 -2.43 -1.90 17.43
C VAL A 298 -2.60 -3.08 16.49
N ARG A 299 -3.18 -4.18 16.97
CA ARG A 299 -3.44 -5.31 16.07
C ARG A 299 -4.44 -4.92 14.99
N VAL A 300 -4.00 -4.92 13.73
CA VAL A 300 -4.86 -4.62 12.60
C VAL A 300 -5.79 -5.78 12.25
N GLY A 301 -5.28 -7.00 12.37
CA GLY A 301 -6.02 -8.20 12.05
C GLY A 301 -5.22 -9.47 12.33
N TYR A 302 -5.79 -10.59 11.96
CA TYR A 302 -5.15 -11.89 12.15
C TYR A 302 -5.64 -12.93 11.14
N ARG A 303 -4.79 -13.91 10.85
CA ARG A 303 -5.22 -15.14 10.17
C ARG A 303 -5.58 -16.19 11.21
N GLY A 304 -6.75 -16.81 11.07
CA GLY A 304 -7.23 -17.85 11.97
C GLY A 304 -6.34 -19.10 11.96
N TYR A 305 -5.93 -19.58 13.11
CA TYR A 305 -4.95 -20.68 13.26
C TYR A 305 -5.44 -22.05 12.78
N SER A 306 -6.73 -22.24 12.56
CA SER A 306 -7.28 -23.53 12.12
C SER A 306 -7.72 -23.52 10.65
N VAL A 307 -8.57 -22.57 10.26
CA VAL A 307 -9.17 -22.48 8.91
C VAL A 307 -8.38 -21.56 7.98
N GLY A 308 -7.56 -20.66 8.54
CA GLY A 308 -6.74 -19.74 7.76
C GLY A 308 -7.49 -18.54 7.19
N SER A 309 -8.71 -18.24 7.69
CA SER A 309 -9.43 -17.03 7.25
C SER A 309 -8.77 -15.77 7.81
N ILE A 310 -8.67 -14.73 6.99
CA ILE A 310 -8.24 -13.40 7.42
C ILE A 310 -9.41 -12.69 8.12
N ASN A 311 -9.13 -12.05 9.24
CA ASN A 311 -10.11 -11.34 10.06
C ASN A 311 -9.51 -10.01 10.51
N LYS A 312 -10.26 -8.91 10.35
CA LYS A 312 -9.91 -7.64 10.96
C LYS A 312 -10.11 -7.72 12.46
N ASP A 313 -9.24 -7.10 13.25
CA ASP A 313 -9.46 -7.03 14.70
C ASP A 313 -10.71 -6.18 14.99
N ALA A 314 -11.57 -6.69 15.87
CA ALA A 314 -12.87 -6.09 16.12
C ALA A 314 -12.80 -4.68 16.77
N TYR A 315 -11.68 -4.36 17.40
CA TYR A 315 -11.45 -3.06 18.06
C TYR A 315 -10.39 -2.22 17.33
N PHE A 316 -9.92 -2.65 16.15
CA PHE A 316 -8.86 -1.95 15.42
C PHE A 316 -9.17 -0.48 15.19
N ASP A 317 -10.30 -0.19 14.52
CA ASP A 317 -10.65 1.19 14.15
C ASP A 317 -10.82 2.10 15.39
N GLN A 318 -11.38 1.56 16.47
CA GLN A 318 -11.56 2.29 17.71
C GLN A 318 -10.22 2.54 18.41
N ASN A 319 -9.34 1.53 18.47
CA ASN A 319 -8.05 1.64 19.14
C ASN A 319 -7.10 2.56 18.42
N ILE A 320 -6.98 2.44 17.09
CA ILE A 320 -6.09 3.28 16.31
C ILE A 320 -6.52 4.75 16.36
N GLN A 321 -7.81 5.02 16.16
CA GLN A 321 -8.32 6.39 16.22
C GLN A 321 -8.19 6.97 17.62
N GLY A 322 -8.50 6.17 18.66
CA GLY A 322 -8.36 6.62 20.04
C GLY A 322 -6.91 6.96 20.44
N ALA A 323 -5.93 6.17 20.01
CA ALA A 323 -4.53 6.46 20.23
C ALA A 323 -4.08 7.75 19.51
N LEU A 324 -4.42 7.90 18.23
CA LEU A 324 -4.09 9.08 17.43
C LEU A 324 -4.74 10.35 17.99
N ASP A 325 -6.03 10.32 18.37
CA ASP A 325 -6.75 11.45 18.93
C ASP A 325 -6.16 11.96 20.25
N ASN A 326 -5.41 11.10 20.96
CA ASN A 326 -4.72 11.44 22.20
C ASN A 326 -3.22 11.67 22.04
N GLY A 327 -2.74 11.79 20.79
CA GLY A 327 -1.38 12.21 20.46
C GLY A 327 -0.30 11.15 20.65
N LEU A 328 -0.69 9.86 20.71
CA LEU A 328 0.27 8.77 20.69
C LEU A 328 0.75 8.52 19.26
N ALA A 329 2.03 8.18 19.12
CA ALA A 329 2.52 7.58 17.87
C ALA A 329 1.94 6.18 17.70
N VAL A 330 1.64 5.79 16.48
CA VAL A 330 0.95 4.52 16.23
C VAL A 330 1.69 3.68 15.19
N GLY A 331 1.90 2.41 15.53
CA GLY A 331 2.21 1.33 14.61
C GLY A 331 1.15 0.25 14.66
N VAL A 332 1.26 -0.73 13.79
CA VAL A 332 0.31 -1.83 13.72
C VAL A 332 1.00 -3.18 13.59
N TYR A 333 0.33 -4.25 14.00
CA TYR A 333 0.80 -5.59 13.74
C TYR A 333 -0.31 -6.51 13.21
N PHE A 334 0.07 -7.40 12.31
CA PHE A 334 -0.81 -8.45 11.82
C PHE A 334 -0.38 -9.78 12.42
N PHE A 335 -1.28 -10.43 13.21
CA PHE A 335 -1.04 -11.75 13.77
C PHE A 335 -1.15 -12.80 12.66
N SER A 336 -0.01 -13.18 12.12
CA SER A 336 0.11 -14.07 10.98
C SER A 336 0.08 -15.55 11.39
N GLN A 337 -0.61 -16.32 10.56
CA GLN A 337 -0.57 -17.77 10.56
C GLN A 337 -0.32 -18.28 9.13
N ALA A 338 0.40 -17.49 8.31
CA ALA A 338 0.73 -17.86 6.96
C ALA A 338 1.61 -19.12 6.92
N THR A 339 1.30 -20.00 5.97
CA THR A 339 2.03 -21.25 5.70
C THR A 339 2.58 -21.28 4.27
N SER A 340 2.37 -20.21 3.50
CA SER A 340 2.95 -19.99 2.19
C SER A 340 3.14 -18.49 1.91
N VAL A 341 3.95 -18.18 0.90
CA VAL A 341 4.21 -16.81 0.45
C VAL A 341 2.93 -16.13 -0.03
N GLU A 342 2.07 -16.83 -0.76
CA GLU A 342 0.79 -16.30 -1.25
C GLU A 342 -0.13 -15.89 -0.08
N GLU A 343 -0.10 -16.61 1.02
CA GLU A 343 -0.84 -16.25 2.22
C GLU A 343 -0.27 -15.01 2.90
N ALA A 344 1.05 -14.84 2.89
CA ALA A 344 1.70 -13.64 3.41
C ALA A 344 1.41 -12.41 2.54
N GLU A 345 1.34 -12.59 1.20
CA GLU A 345 0.87 -11.56 0.27
C GLU A 345 -0.57 -11.11 0.60
N GLU A 346 -1.48 -12.08 0.81
CA GLU A 346 -2.86 -11.77 1.22
C GLU A 346 -2.90 -10.98 2.55
N GLU A 347 -2.09 -11.37 3.53
CA GLU A 347 -2.01 -10.70 4.84
C GLU A 347 -1.48 -9.28 4.69
N ALA A 348 -0.44 -9.06 3.90
CA ALA A 348 0.11 -7.75 3.61
C ALA A 348 -0.91 -6.84 2.92
N LEU A 349 -1.56 -7.33 1.85
CA LEU A 349 -2.59 -6.60 1.12
C LEU A 349 -3.75 -6.17 2.04
N GLN A 350 -4.22 -7.08 2.90
CA GLN A 350 -5.31 -6.77 3.83
C GLN A 350 -4.87 -5.79 4.93
N THR A 351 -3.65 -5.91 5.43
CA THR A 351 -3.06 -4.98 6.39
C THR A 351 -3.02 -3.57 5.80
N LEU A 352 -2.41 -3.43 4.62
CA LEU A 352 -2.29 -2.16 3.91
C LEU A 352 -3.66 -1.54 3.62
N ALA A 353 -4.62 -2.38 3.21
CA ALA A 353 -5.99 -1.96 2.97
C ALA A 353 -6.70 -1.41 4.23
N TRP A 354 -6.42 -1.99 5.40
CA TRP A 354 -7.09 -1.57 6.64
C TRP A 354 -6.44 -0.39 7.34
N ILE A 355 -5.15 -0.13 7.07
CA ILE A 355 -4.42 1.02 7.65
C ILE A 355 -4.46 2.27 6.78
N GLU A 356 -4.95 2.17 5.56
CA GLU A 356 -5.04 3.31 4.65
C GLU A 356 -5.84 4.47 5.26
N GLY A 357 -5.27 5.67 5.23
CA GLY A 357 -5.88 6.88 5.77
C GLY A 357 -5.63 7.15 7.26
N TYR A 358 -4.94 6.24 7.96
CA TYR A 358 -4.45 6.49 9.32
C TYR A 358 -3.01 6.99 9.30
N ASP A 359 -2.66 7.86 10.24
CA ASP A 359 -1.30 8.37 10.43
C ASP A 359 -0.43 7.33 11.17
N ILE A 360 0.17 6.42 10.38
CA ILE A 360 1.03 5.35 10.90
C ILE A 360 2.48 5.85 10.89
N THR A 361 3.01 6.20 12.05
CA THR A 361 4.37 6.73 12.24
C THR A 361 5.35 5.72 12.84
N TYR A 362 4.84 4.61 13.36
CA TYR A 362 5.59 3.44 13.84
C TYR A 362 5.46 2.28 12.84
N PRO A 363 6.28 1.23 12.97
CA PRO A 363 6.30 0.15 11.98
C PRO A 363 4.98 -0.61 11.81
N VAL A 364 4.83 -1.20 10.63
CA VAL A 364 3.85 -2.25 10.31
C VAL A 364 4.54 -3.61 10.47
N VAL A 365 4.06 -4.42 11.39
CA VAL A 365 4.80 -5.59 11.89
C VAL A 365 4.20 -6.90 11.37
N PHE A 366 5.06 -7.76 10.84
CA PHE A 366 4.77 -9.17 10.62
C PHE A 366 4.96 -9.95 11.92
N ASP A 367 3.86 -10.28 12.58
CA ASP A 367 3.83 -11.02 13.84
C ASP A 367 3.38 -12.47 13.59
N TRP A 368 4.32 -13.34 13.24
CA TRP A 368 4.04 -14.75 13.03
C TRP A 368 4.35 -15.57 14.28
N GLU A 369 3.36 -16.24 14.83
CA GLU A 369 3.52 -17.09 15.99
C GLU A 369 3.03 -18.52 15.73
N GLN A 370 3.83 -19.50 16.13
CA GLN A 370 3.41 -20.88 16.10
C GLN A 370 2.38 -21.12 17.23
N VAL A 371 1.19 -21.55 16.85
CA VAL A 371 0.15 -21.92 17.81
C VAL A 371 0.28 -23.39 18.15
N ASP A 372 0.57 -23.70 19.43
CA ASP A 372 0.72 -25.09 19.92
C ASP A 372 -0.64 -25.72 20.26
N GLN A 373 -1.38 -26.05 19.21
CA GLN A 373 -2.65 -26.78 19.28
C GLN A 373 -2.70 -27.83 18.19
N ASP A 374 -3.35 -28.98 18.44
CA ASP A 374 -3.43 -30.08 17.47
C ASP A 374 -4.10 -29.68 16.14
N SER A 375 -5.00 -28.70 16.17
CA SER A 375 -5.68 -28.15 14.99
C SER A 375 -4.94 -26.98 14.33
N SER A 376 -3.74 -26.62 14.81
CA SER A 376 -3.01 -25.48 14.27
C SER A 376 -2.39 -25.81 12.91
N ARG A 377 -2.60 -24.94 11.95
CA ARG A 377 -2.02 -25.00 10.61
C ARG A 377 -0.51 -24.72 10.58
N THR A 378 0.00 -24.05 11.62
CA THR A 378 1.41 -23.69 11.74
C THR A 378 2.22 -24.67 12.59
N LYS A 379 1.61 -25.78 13.02
CA LYS A 379 2.25 -26.76 13.92
C LYS A 379 3.55 -27.32 13.36
N ASP A 380 3.58 -27.61 12.06
CA ASP A 380 4.72 -28.21 11.37
C ASP A 380 5.38 -27.22 10.38
N ALA A 381 5.20 -25.90 10.61
CA ALA A 381 5.77 -24.87 9.73
C ALA A 381 7.31 -24.85 9.87
N GLU A 382 7.98 -24.84 8.72
CA GLU A 382 9.43 -24.75 8.62
C GLU A 382 9.89 -23.30 8.73
N GLY A 383 10.96 -23.02 9.45
CA GLY A 383 11.50 -21.68 9.64
C GLY A 383 11.88 -20.97 8.32
N LYS A 384 12.29 -21.74 7.31
CA LYS A 384 12.54 -21.19 5.98
C LYS A 384 11.26 -20.59 5.37
N THR A 385 10.17 -21.33 5.35
CA THR A 385 8.89 -20.83 4.83
C THR A 385 8.38 -19.62 5.63
N THR A 386 8.51 -19.65 6.96
CA THR A 386 8.16 -18.51 7.81
C THR A 386 8.99 -17.27 7.46
N THR A 387 10.28 -17.45 7.17
CA THR A 387 11.19 -16.38 6.78
C THR A 387 10.83 -15.80 5.42
N GLU A 388 10.53 -16.65 4.42
CA GLU A 388 10.03 -16.23 3.11
C GLU A 388 8.71 -15.46 3.22
N CYS A 389 7.79 -15.89 4.09
CA CYS A 389 6.55 -15.15 4.39
C CYS A 389 6.85 -13.77 5.01
N ALA A 390 7.81 -13.70 5.95
CA ALA A 390 8.21 -12.44 6.57
C ALA A 390 8.82 -11.47 5.55
N GLN A 391 9.72 -11.96 4.67
CA GLN A 391 10.30 -11.18 3.59
C GLN A 391 9.24 -10.62 2.66
N THR A 392 8.29 -11.44 2.25
CA THR A 392 7.20 -11.06 1.35
C THR A 392 6.31 -9.99 1.97
N PHE A 393 5.83 -10.22 3.21
CA PHE A 393 4.99 -9.25 3.91
C PHE A 393 5.72 -7.91 4.09
N CYS A 394 6.96 -7.96 4.59
CA CYS A 394 7.75 -6.76 4.85
C CYS A 394 8.09 -5.99 3.58
N SER A 395 8.47 -6.67 2.49
CA SER A 395 8.72 -6.03 1.19
C SER A 395 7.50 -5.26 0.69
N MET A 396 6.32 -5.88 0.73
CA MET A 396 5.07 -5.22 0.30
C MET A 396 4.70 -4.02 1.18
N VAL A 397 4.98 -4.10 2.48
CA VAL A 397 4.79 -2.97 3.43
C VAL A 397 5.71 -1.80 3.08
N GLU A 398 6.98 -2.08 2.79
CA GLU A 398 7.96 -1.06 2.40
C GLU A 398 7.65 -0.47 1.03
N GLU A 399 7.25 -1.29 0.08
CA GLU A 399 6.78 -0.83 -1.23
C GLU A 399 5.59 0.14 -1.10
N ALA A 400 4.71 -0.09 -0.13
CA ALA A 400 3.59 0.80 0.17
C ALA A 400 3.98 2.08 0.93
N GLY A 401 5.26 2.23 1.34
CA GLY A 401 5.77 3.44 1.98
C GLY A 401 5.78 3.43 3.49
N TYR A 402 5.47 2.30 4.11
CA TYR A 402 5.56 2.14 5.55
C TYR A 402 6.89 1.50 5.95
N THR A 403 7.33 1.71 7.17
CA THR A 403 8.44 0.96 7.75
C THR A 403 7.94 -0.44 8.11
N ALA A 404 8.51 -1.48 7.50
CA ALA A 404 8.23 -2.85 7.89
C ALA A 404 9.07 -3.28 9.09
N MET A 405 8.58 -4.24 9.88
CA MET A 405 9.29 -4.80 11.03
C MET A 405 8.90 -6.26 11.23
N THR A 406 9.83 -7.06 11.74
CA THR A 406 9.56 -8.44 12.13
C THR A 406 9.50 -8.58 13.65
N TYR A 407 8.76 -9.59 14.14
CA TYR A 407 8.56 -9.87 15.55
C TYR A 407 8.98 -11.30 15.91
N GLY A 408 9.48 -11.51 17.09
CA GLY A 408 9.74 -12.85 17.57
C GLY A 408 10.40 -12.95 18.95
N SER A 409 10.33 -14.15 19.52
CA SER A 409 10.95 -14.46 20.81
C SER A 409 12.35 -15.09 20.65
N PRO A 410 13.22 -15.02 21.67
CA PRO A 410 14.53 -15.68 21.65
C PRO A 410 14.43 -17.18 21.37
N SER A 411 13.44 -17.87 21.94
CA SER A 411 13.26 -19.32 21.76
C SER A 411 12.98 -19.66 20.30
N LYS A 412 12.16 -18.85 19.62
CA LYS A 412 11.81 -19.03 18.21
C LYS A 412 13.01 -18.76 17.29
N ILE A 413 13.72 -17.67 17.52
CA ILE A 413 14.90 -17.29 16.75
C ILE A 413 16.00 -18.36 16.90
N TYR A 414 16.32 -18.77 18.13
CA TYR A 414 17.37 -19.75 18.39
C TYR A 414 17.00 -21.18 17.92
N ALA A 415 15.73 -21.49 17.80
CA ALA A 415 15.25 -22.75 17.23
C ALA A 415 15.17 -22.75 15.70
N GLY A 416 15.48 -21.61 15.03
CA GLY A 416 15.38 -21.46 13.58
C GLY A 416 13.95 -21.38 13.06
N GLY A 417 12.98 -21.03 13.91
CA GLY A 417 11.59 -20.81 13.51
C GLY A 417 11.37 -19.50 12.72
N LEU A 418 12.32 -18.57 12.82
CA LEU A 418 12.49 -17.41 11.96
C LEU A 418 14.00 -17.17 11.81
N GLN A 419 14.48 -17.14 10.56
CA GLN A 419 15.92 -16.99 10.24
C GLN A 419 16.28 -15.50 10.20
N LEU A 420 16.63 -14.95 11.36
CA LEU A 420 16.87 -13.53 11.51
C LEU A 420 18.03 -13.01 10.65
N GLU A 421 19.00 -13.87 10.32
CA GLU A 421 20.10 -13.59 9.40
C GLU A 421 19.66 -13.23 7.97
N GLU A 422 18.48 -13.69 7.57
CA GLU A 422 17.87 -13.40 6.27
C GLU A 422 16.88 -12.22 6.31
N LEU A 423 16.76 -11.56 7.47
CA LEU A 423 15.81 -10.49 7.74
C LEU A 423 16.47 -9.22 8.31
N THR A 424 17.80 -9.13 8.23
CA THR A 424 18.56 -8.03 8.87
C THR A 424 18.31 -6.66 8.26
N GLN A 425 17.73 -6.59 7.07
CA GLN A 425 17.26 -5.35 6.44
C GLN A 425 16.01 -4.77 7.12
N TYR A 426 15.27 -5.59 7.88
CA TYR A 426 14.10 -5.16 8.62
C TYR A 426 14.42 -4.98 10.10
N PRO A 427 13.91 -3.90 10.74
CA PRO A 427 13.97 -3.79 12.19
C PRO A 427 13.30 -4.98 12.88
N PHE A 428 13.72 -5.26 14.10
CA PHE A 428 13.25 -6.39 14.87
C PHE A 428 12.62 -5.97 16.19
N TRP A 429 11.41 -6.46 16.46
CA TRP A 429 10.69 -6.34 17.72
C TRP A 429 10.84 -7.64 18.52
N LEU A 430 11.55 -7.56 19.62
CA LEU A 430 11.87 -8.69 20.50
C LEU A 430 10.77 -8.91 21.53
N ALA A 431 10.19 -10.10 21.61
CA ALA A 431 9.38 -10.53 22.75
C ALA A 431 10.22 -11.33 23.74
N HIS A 432 10.59 -10.73 24.84
CA HIS A 432 11.39 -11.42 25.86
C HIS A 432 10.99 -11.02 27.27
N TYR A 433 10.16 -11.81 27.90
CA TYR A 433 9.68 -11.58 29.27
C TYR A 433 10.71 -12.07 30.28
N THR A 434 11.48 -11.15 30.80
CA THR A 434 12.52 -11.42 31.78
C THR A 434 11.97 -11.28 33.19
N ARG A 435 12.62 -11.98 34.17
CA ARG A 435 12.24 -11.83 35.54
C ARG A 435 12.52 -10.43 36.07
N ASP A 436 11.53 -9.82 36.71
CA ASP A 436 11.61 -8.47 37.30
C ASP A 436 12.07 -7.41 36.27
N TRP A 437 11.76 -7.64 34.95
CA TRP A 437 12.14 -6.80 33.82
C TRP A 437 13.65 -6.56 33.73
N ALA A 438 14.44 -7.55 34.13
CA ALA A 438 15.88 -7.50 33.98
C ALA A 438 16.28 -7.34 32.50
N PRO A 439 17.43 -6.72 32.18
CA PRO A 439 17.90 -6.53 30.82
C PRO A 439 17.88 -7.82 29.99
N SER A 440 17.47 -7.73 28.74
CA SER A 440 17.38 -8.89 27.86
C SER A 440 18.75 -9.52 27.60
N SER A 441 18.83 -10.84 27.73
CA SER A 441 20.01 -11.63 27.35
C SER A 441 20.02 -12.03 25.86
N PHE A 442 19.13 -11.50 25.05
CA PHE A 442 19.08 -11.77 23.62
C PHE A 442 20.38 -11.27 22.97
N ARG A 443 20.98 -12.11 22.11
CA ARG A 443 22.34 -11.88 21.60
C ARG A 443 22.43 -10.87 20.46
N TYR A 444 21.32 -10.65 19.74
CA TYR A 444 21.29 -9.82 18.55
C TYR A 444 20.63 -8.48 18.83
N HIS A 445 20.89 -7.50 17.97
CA HIS A 445 20.28 -6.19 18.04
C HIS A 445 18.75 -6.29 17.86
N TYR A 446 18.03 -5.40 18.55
CA TYR A 446 16.58 -5.24 18.43
C TYR A 446 16.23 -3.75 18.56
N HIS A 447 15.14 -3.34 17.93
CA HIS A 447 14.73 -1.94 17.86
C HIS A 447 13.59 -1.63 18.84
N MET A 448 12.77 -2.65 19.13
CA MET A 448 11.71 -2.63 20.13
C MET A 448 11.80 -3.88 20.99
N TRP A 449 11.32 -3.77 22.23
CA TRP A 449 11.30 -4.87 23.19
C TRP A 449 9.97 -4.92 23.94
N GLN A 450 9.16 -5.94 23.66
CA GLN A 450 8.03 -6.31 24.46
C GLN A 450 8.55 -7.04 25.70
N TYR A 451 8.58 -6.34 26.83
CA TYR A 451 9.24 -6.84 28.03
C TYR A 451 8.28 -7.44 29.04
N SER A 452 6.97 -7.27 28.86
CA SER A 452 5.94 -7.82 29.76
C SER A 452 4.66 -8.11 28.98
N SER A 453 4.02 -9.25 29.28
CA SER A 453 2.67 -9.61 28.80
C SER A 453 1.61 -9.50 29.92
N SER A 454 1.92 -8.77 30.97
CA SER A 454 1.06 -8.70 32.16
C SER A 454 1.14 -7.34 32.87
N GLY A 455 1.41 -6.28 32.13
CA GLY A 455 1.42 -4.93 32.63
C GLY A 455 0.04 -4.42 33.04
N GLU A 456 0.01 -3.36 33.83
CA GLU A 456 -1.19 -2.61 34.18
C GLU A 456 -0.96 -1.15 33.80
N VAL A 457 -1.87 -0.58 33.00
CA VAL A 457 -1.81 0.81 32.53
C VAL A 457 -3.14 1.49 32.83
N ASP A 458 -3.09 2.68 33.36
CA ASP A 458 -4.30 3.45 33.63
C ASP A 458 -5.05 3.74 32.32
N GLY A 459 -6.34 3.43 32.27
CA GLY A 459 -7.17 3.52 31.06
C GLY A 459 -7.38 2.19 30.34
N ILE A 460 -6.67 1.12 30.71
CA ILE A 460 -6.86 -0.24 30.19
C ILE A 460 -7.35 -1.16 31.30
N GLU A 461 -8.47 -1.83 31.06
CA GLU A 461 -8.99 -2.81 32.03
C GLU A 461 -8.28 -4.16 31.86
N GLY A 462 -7.62 -4.62 32.92
CA GLY A 462 -6.92 -5.91 32.94
C GLY A 462 -5.45 -5.79 32.56
N ARG A 463 -4.92 -6.83 31.93
CA ARG A 463 -3.50 -6.90 31.55
C ARG A 463 -3.28 -6.39 30.13
N VAL A 464 -2.13 -5.77 29.95
CA VAL A 464 -1.69 -5.27 28.65
C VAL A 464 -0.19 -5.56 28.48
N ASP A 465 0.22 -5.74 27.26
CA ASP A 465 1.62 -5.90 26.89
C ASP A 465 2.33 -4.56 26.96
N LEU A 466 3.54 -4.56 27.53
CA LEU A 466 4.35 -3.36 27.72
C LEU A 466 5.60 -3.43 26.85
N ASP A 467 5.86 -2.29 26.16
CA ASP A 467 6.88 -2.15 25.17
C ASP A 467 7.84 -1.03 25.47
N LEU A 468 9.08 -1.25 25.06
CA LEU A 468 10.14 -0.26 25.05
C LEU A 468 10.66 -0.11 23.62
N CYS A 469 10.52 1.07 23.03
CA CYS A 469 11.12 1.37 21.71
C CYS A 469 12.44 2.11 21.90
N LEU A 470 13.48 1.59 21.27
CA LEU A 470 14.88 2.07 21.35
C LEU A 470 15.34 2.69 20.02
N THR A 471 14.40 3.10 19.19
CA THR A 471 14.63 3.67 17.86
C THR A 471 13.75 4.89 17.65
N ASP A 472 14.30 5.95 17.06
CA ASP A 472 13.54 7.12 16.63
C ASP A 472 13.07 6.94 15.19
N TRP A 473 11.82 6.59 15.01
CA TRP A 473 11.23 6.32 13.68
C TRP A 473 11.08 7.58 12.83
N SER A 474 11.09 8.78 13.44
CA SER A 474 11.02 10.03 12.68
C SER A 474 12.28 10.33 11.86
N THR A 475 13.40 9.72 12.28
CA THR A 475 14.70 9.86 11.61
C THR A 475 15.18 8.55 10.96
N TRP A 476 14.33 7.52 10.97
CA TRP A 476 14.65 6.21 10.41
C TRP A 476 14.79 6.31 8.89
N ASN A 477 16.02 6.24 8.43
CA ASN A 477 16.31 5.97 7.03
C ASN A 477 16.77 4.52 6.96
N GLN A 478 16.11 3.71 6.14
CA GLN A 478 16.55 2.33 5.91
C GLN A 478 18.03 2.32 5.54
N PRO A 479 18.80 1.34 6.05
CA PRO A 479 20.22 1.21 5.77
C PRO A 479 20.53 0.99 4.29
#